data_f2925605977f8e033abc54f9928a3bd3
#
_entry.id   f2925605977f8e033abc54f9928a3bd3
#
_cell.length_a   1.000
_cell.length_b   1.000
_cell.length_c   1.000
_cell.angle_alpha   90.00
_cell.angle_beta   90.00
_cell.angle_gamma   90.00
#
_symmetry.space_group_name_H-M   'P 1'
#
loop_
_entity.id
_entity.type
_entity.pdbx_description
1 polymer ?
#
loop_
_entity_poly.entity_id
_entity_poly.type
_entity_poly.pdbx_seq_one_letter_code
_entity_poly.pdbx_strand_id
1 'polypeptide(L)'
;MRSRKSRTLLYAVLLTSIASLVPILASASGPFIGPFHTLSVVASTVPANGDLNPYGVAIIPTTTGDLERGDILVSNFNNAANLQGTGRTIVQISPSGGKSVFAKINPSTLPGACPGGVGLTTALVVLKTGWVIVGSLPTKDGTAATARAGCLLVLSSLGVTVETFSGSPINGPWDMTAFDGGTSVSLFVTNVLNGVVAAKGQVVNTATVLRINLAIPAGKPPHEVSRTIIGTDFPARTDPSALVIGPTGVGLSNDGKLYVADTLENRIAAIPNALNRLTSAGTGLTVSRKGAINGPLGLAIAPNGDILVTNGNDGNLVETTPSGSQVAVKTIEPSGAGTLFGLAVTANGVYFVDDGTNALDLLH
;
A
#
# COMPACT_ATOMS: atom_id res chain seq x y z
N MET A 1 -96.01 2.64 21.01
CA MET A 1 -94.97 1.97 20.16
C MET A 1 -93.63 2.53 20.50
N ARG A 2 -92.79 1.82 21.29
CA ARG A 2 -91.41 2.24 21.66
C ARG A 2 -90.44 1.33 20.96
N SER A 3 -89.64 1.93 20.06
CA SER A 3 -88.53 1.27 19.32
C SER A 3 -87.37 1.07 20.23
N ARG A 4 -86.89 -0.17 20.44
CA ARG A 4 -85.63 -0.51 21.11
C ARG A 4 -84.48 -0.42 20.08
N LYS A 5 -83.51 0.49 20.28
CA LYS A 5 -82.27 0.50 19.53
C LYS A 5 -81.29 -0.45 20.19
N SER A 6 -80.93 -1.50 19.47
CA SER A 6 -79.81 -2.42 19.84
C SER A 6 -78.45 -1.72 19.62
N ARG A 7 -77.61 -1.70 20.64
CA ARG A 7 -76.19 -1.24 20.56
C ARG A 7 -75.31 -2.49 20.44
N THR A 8 -74.74 -2.67 19.28
CA THR A 8 -73.67 -3.68 19.05
C THR A 8 -72.34 -3.09 19.50
N LEU A 9 -71.66 -3.68 20.50
CA LEU A 9 -70.32 -3.38 20.90
C LEU A 9 -69.38 -4.16 20.01
N LEU A 10 -68.54 -3.45 19.25
CA LEU A 10 -67.40 -4.02 18.55
C LEU A 10 -66.17 -4.01 19.51
N TYR A 11 -65.67 -5.19 19.87
CA TYR A 11 -64.36 -5.34 20.52
C TYR A 11 -63.28 -5.39 19.44
N ALA A 12 -62.43 -4.39 19.40
CA ALA A 12 -61.18 -4.41 18.60
C ALA A 12 -60.11 -5.13 19.39
N VAL A 13 -59.70 -6.32 18.95
CA VAL A 13 -58.56 -7.03 19.50
C VAL A 13 -57.28 -6.47 18.84
N LEU A 14 -56.49 -5.73 19.61
CA LEU A 14 -55.16 -5.28 19.18
C LEU A 14 -54.17 -6.44 19.34
N LEU A 15 -53.76 -7.07 18.23
CA LEU A 15 -52.66 -8.00 18.21
C LEU A 15 -51.35 -7.21 18.12
N THR A 16 -50.65 -7.06 19.24
CA THR A 16 -49.27 -6.56 19.30
C THR A 16 -48.33 -7.69 18.92
N SER A 17 -47.81 -7.66 17.71
CA SER A 17 -46.72 -8.54 17.28
C SER A 17 -45.40 -8.04 17.90
N ILE A 18 -44.91 -8.76 18.88
CA ILE A 18 -43.56 -8.58 19.42
C ILE A 18 -42.58 -9.20 18.41
N ALA A 19 -41.96 -8.35 17.57
CA ALA A 19 -40.84 -8.78 16.75
C ALA A 19 -39.62 -8.96 17.69
N SER A 20 -39.26 -10.21 17.99
CA SER A 20 -38.03 -10.55 18.67
C SER A 20 -36.85 -10.25 17.73
N LEU A 21 -36.12 -9.16 17.97
CA LEU A 21 -34.81 -8.94 17.40
C LEU A 21 -33.88 -10.04 17.95
N VAL A 22 -33.65 -11.09 17.18
CA VAL A 22 -32.54 -12.01 17.43
C VAL A 22 -31.28 -11.26 16.97
N PRO A 23 -30.31 -10.95 17.87
CA PRO A 23 -29.04 -10.40 17.43
C PRO A 23 -28.36 -11.46 16.55
N ILE A 24 -28.16 -11.13 15.27
CA ILE A 24 -27.26 -11.90 14.41
C ILE A 24 -25.87 -11.66 15.00
N LEU A 25 -25.39 -12.60 15.79
CA LEU A 25 -23.98 -12.67 16.14
C LEU A 25 -23.24 -12.92 14.83
N ALA A 26 -22.67 -11.86 14.25
CA ALA A 26 -21.67 -12.01 13.22
C ALA A 26 -20.57 -12.87 13.84
N SER A 27 -20.41 -14.10 13.36
CA SER A 27 -19.25 -14.92 13.71
C SER A 27 -18.04 -14.11 13.32
N ALA A 28 -17.26 -13.66 14.29
CA ALA A 28 -15.96 -13.07 14.01
C ALA A 28 -15.17 -14.17 13.28
N SER A 29 -14.91 -13.98 12.00
CA SER A 29 -13.97 -14.83 11.29
C SER A 29 -12.64 -14.74 12.03
N GLY A 30 -11.99 -15.88 12.30
CA GLY A 30 -10.67 -15.90 12.94
C GLY A 30 -9.66 -15.07 12.13
N PRO A 31 -8.45 -14.86 12.68
CA PRO A 31 -7.41 -14.11 11.99
C PRO A 31 -7.14 -14.69 10.60
N PHE A 32 -7.01 -13.81 9.61
CA PHE A 32 -6.79 -14.21 8.21
C PHE A 32 -5.49 -15.02 8.04
N ILE A 33 -4.39 -14.54 8.66
CA ILE A 33 -3.11 -15.25 8.59
C ILE A 33 -3.01 -16.42 9.60
N GLY A 34 -4.00 -16.59 10.47
CA GLY A 34 -4.03 -17.64 11.49
C GLY A 34 -3.74 -19.03 10.93
N PRO A 35 -4.45 -19.51 9.89
CA PRO A 35 -4.28 -20.85 9.30
C PRO A 35 -3.03 -21.00 8.43
N PHE A 36 -2.31 -19.94 8.07
CA PHE A 36 -1.14 -20.03 7.20
C PHE A 36 0.09 -20.46 7.99
N HIS A 37 0.74 -21.54 7.55
CA HIS A 37 1.89 -22.14 8.25
C HIS A 37 3.05 -22.50 7.31
N THR A 38 2.86 -22.36 5.99
CA THR A 38 3.86 -22.66 4.99
C THR A 38 4.46 -21.37 4.45
N LEU A 39 5.78 -21.29 4.49
CA LEU A 39 6.54 -20.23 3.87
C LEU A 39 7.28 -20.81 2.66
N SER A 40 7.09 -20.24 1.49
CA SER A 40 7.66 -20.71 0.24
C SER A 40 8.32 -19.58 -0.52
N VAL A 41 9.56 -19.79 -0.97
CA VAL A 41 10.21 -18.90 -1.95
C VAL A 41 9.54 -19.13 -3.30
N VAL A 42 8.95 -18.09 -3.88
CA VAL A 42 8.33 -18.16 -5.20
C VAL A 42 9.38 -18.00 -6.29
N ALA A 43 10.19 -16.95 -6.22
CA ALA A 43 11.30 -16.72 -7.15
C ALA A 43 12.24 -15.63 -6.65
N SER A 44 13.48 -15.61 -7.15
CA SER A 44 14.36 -14.45 -7.03
C SER A 44 13.81 -13.27 -7.82
N THR A 45 13.88 -12.07 -7.25
CA THR A 45 13.45 -10.81 -7.89
C THR A 45 14.55 -10.17 -8.74
N VAL A 46 15.77 -10.72 -8.71
CA VAL A 46 16.95 -10.19 -9.40
C VAL A 46 16.87 -10.44 -10.91
N PRO A 47 16.76 -9.42 -11.77
CA PRO A 47 16.80 -9.55 -13.21
C PRO A 47 18.23 -9.68 -13.74
N ALA A 48 18.38 -9.92 -15.04
CA ALA A 48 19.70 -10.10 -15.69
C ALA A 48 20.62 -8.87 -15.60
N ASN A 49 20.08 -7.66 -15.40
CA ASN A 49 20.89 -6.45 -15.20
C ASN A 49 21.39 -6.29 -13.75
N GLY A 50 21.00 -7.19 -12.84
CA GLY A 50 21.49 -7.27 -11.47
C GLY A 50 20.87 -6.27 -10.49
N ASP A 51 19.76 -5.57 -10.84
CA ASP A 51 19.05 -4.74 -9.86
C ASP A 51 18.58 -5.61 -8.68
N LEU A 52 18.69 -5.05 -7.48
CA LEU A 52 18.51 -5.74 -6.20
C LEU A 52 17.50 -5.01 -5.31
N ASN A 53 17.30 -5.56 -4.12
CA ASN A 53 16.51 -4.96 -3.05
C ASN A 53 15.06 -4.73 -3.49
N PRO A 54 14.22 -5.79 -3.50
CA PRO A 54 12.83 -5.71 -3.91
C PRO A 54 12.00 -4.96 -2.88
N TYR A 55 11.23 -3.96 -3.32
CA TYR A 55 10.42 -3.12 -2.44
C TYR A 55 8.93 -3.21 -2.72
N GLY A 56 8.50 -2.84 -3.93
CA GLY A 56 7.08 -2.79 -4.28
C GLY A 56 6.55 -4.15 -4.73
N VAL A 57 5.34 -4.48 -4.31
CA VAL A 57 4.63 -5.71 -4.69
C VAL A 57 3.21 -5.37 -5.11
N ALA A 58 2.80 -5.79 -6.31
CA ALA A 58 1.44 -5.59 -6.79
C ALA A 58 0.95 -6.80 -7.58
N ILE A 59 -0.25 -7.29 -7.27
CA ILE A 59 -0.90 -8.37 -8.02
C ILE A 59 -1.57 -7.78 -9.26
N ILE A 60 -1.39 -8.43 -10.41
CA ILE A 60 -1.99 -8.01 -11.68
C ILE A 60 -3.48 -8.42 -11.70
N PRO A 61 -4.41 -7.45 -11.80
CA PRO A 61 -5.84 -7.74 -11.73
C PRO A 61 -6.43 -8.24 -13.03
N THR A 62 -5.80 -7.96 -14.18
CA THR A 62 -6.37 -8.23 -15.53
C THR A 62 -5.24 -8.49 -16.52
N THR A 63 -5.37 -9.52 -17.36
CA THR A 63 -4.46 -9.78 -18.48
C THR A 63 -4.64 -8.72 -19.55
N THR A 64 -3.58 -7.97 -19.86
CA THR A 64 -3.52 -7.00 -20.96
C THR A 64 -2.08 -6.63 -21.32
N GLY A 65 -1.75 -6.57 -22.61
CA GLY A 65 -0.35 -6.39 -23.08
C GLY A 65 0.54 -7.51 -22.56
N ASP A 66 1.62 -7.16 -21.86
CA ASP A 66 2.56 -8.11 -21.25
C ASP A 66 2.17 -8.48 -19.80
N LEU A 67 1.09 -7.90 -19.28
CA LEU A 67 0.59 -8.18 -17.94
C LEU A 67 -0.29 -9.43 -17.96
N GLU A 68 0.02 -10.42 -17.10
CA GLU A 68 -0.77 -11.64 -16.92
C GLU A 68 -1.51 -11.62 -15.57
N ARG A 69 -2.84 -11.80 -15.60
CA ARG A 69 -3.66 -11.78 -14.39
C ARG A 69 -3.21 -12.83 -13.37
N GLY A 70 -2.99 -12.38 -12.14
CA GLY A 70 -2.58 -13.22 -11.02
C GLY A 70 -1.07 -13.28 -10.84
N ASP A 71 -0.28 -12.84 -11.83
CA ASP A 71 1.14 -12.63 -11.64
C ASP A 71 1.40 -11.42 -10.74
N ILE A 72 2.60 -11.37 -10.21
CA ILE A 72 3.04 -10.36 -9.25
C ILE A 72 4.12 -9.49 -9.90
N LEU A 73 3.90 -8.16 -9.90
CA LEU A 73 4.96 -7.20 -10.20
C LEU A 73 5.77 -6.89 -8.96
N VAL A 74 7.08 -6.84 -9.11
CA VAL A 74 8.02 -6.45 -8.05
C VAL A 74 8.98 -5.39 -8.59
N SER A 75 9.10 -4.24 -7.87
CA SER A 75 10.06 -3.19 -8.18
C SER A 75 11.34 -3.39 -7.37
N ASN A 76 12.52 -3.21 -8.02
CA ASN A 76 13.83 -3.25 -7.37
C ASN A 76 14.34 -1.84 -7.10
N PHE A 77 14.74 -1.57 -5.85
CA PHE A 77 15.13 -0.24 -5.39
C PHE A 77 16.63 0.07 -5.64
N ASN A 78 17.48 -0.96 -5.63
CA ASN A 78 18.93 -0.82 -5.78
C ASN A 78 19.39 -1.32 -7.16
N ASN A 79 20.47 -0.76 -7.67
CA ASN A 79 21.15 -1.29 -8.84
C ASN A 79 22.07 -2.47 -8.47
N ALA A 80 22.75 -3.04 -9.47
CA ALA A 80 23.68 -4.17 -9.30
C ALA A 80 24.87 -3.90 -8.34
N ALA A 81 25.19 -2.63 -8.07
CA ALA A 81 26.18 -2.24 -7.07
C ALA A 81 25.57 -2.09 -5.66
N ASN A 82 24.31 -2.45 -5.49
CA ASN A 82 23.53 -2.33 -4.25
C ASN A 82 23.44 -0.90 -3.71
N LEU A 83 23.36 0.08 -4.61
CA LEU A 83 23.19 1.49 -4.24
C LEU A 83 21.71 1.82 -4.12
N GLN A 84 21.26 2.27 -2.94
CA GLN A 84 19.85 2.57 -2.66
C GLN A 84 19.34 3.73 -3.55
N GLY A 85 18.10 3.62 -4.02
CA GLY A 85 17.47 4.64 -4.84
C GLY A 85 18.07 4.77 -6.26
N THR A 86 18.60 3.69 -6.80
CA THR A 86 19.18 3.64 -8.15
C THR A 86 18.68 2.49 -9.02
N GLY A 87 17.83 1.60 -8.46
CA GLY A 87 17.18 0.51 -9.18
C GLY A 87 16.11 1.03 -10.15
N ARG A 88 15.95 0.34 -11.29
CA ARG A 88 15.10 0.80 -12.40
C ARG A 88 14.27 -0.30 -13.03
N THR A 89 14.27 -1.49 -12.42
CA THR A 89 13.65 -2.67 -13.01
C THR A 89 12.41 -3.08 -12.24
N ILE A 90 11.35 -3.42 -12.96
CA ILE A 90 10.18 -4.12 -12.46
C ILE A 90 10.19 -5.50 -13.08
N VAL A 91 10.13 -6.55 -12.27
CA VAL A 91 9.98 -7.93 -12.74
C VAL A 91 8.53 -8.37 -12.57
N GLN A 92 8.06 -9.25 -13.46
CA GLN A 92 6.81 -9.98 -13.34
C GLN A 92 7.10 -11.43 -12.99
N ILE A 93 6.46 -11.94 -11.96
CA ILE A 93 6.66 -13.28 -11.42
C ILE A 93 5.32 -14.00 -11.37
N SER A 94 5.22 -15.15 -12.02
CA SER A 94 4.02 -15.98 -11.91
C SER A 94 3.96 -16.70 -10.54
N PRO A 95 2.79 -17.09 -10.04
CA PRO A 95 2.66 -17.88 -8.82
C PRO A 95 3.42 -19.22 -8.86
N SER A 96 3.76 -19.71 -10.04
CA SER A 96 4.58 -20.91 -10.25
C SER A 96 6.09 -20.64 -10.32
N GLY A 97 6.53 -19.39 -10.12
CA GLY A 97 7.95 -19.00 -10.09
C GLY A 97 8.55 -18.62 -11.44
N GLY A 98 7.75 -18.60 -12.52
CA GLY A 98 8.20 -18.07 -13.83
C GLY A 98 8.46 -16.57 -13.70
N LYS A 99 9.64 -16.10 -14.16
CA LYS A 99 10.06 -14.68 -14.05
C LYS A 99 10.41 -14.08 -15.41
N SER A 100 9.93 -12.86 -15.64
CA SER A 100 10.31 -12.00 -16.76
C SER A 100 10.60 -10.58 -16.31
N VAL A 101 11.26 -9.77 -17.12
CA VAL A 101 11.38 -8.32 -16.90
C VAL A 101 10.17 -7.66 -17.53
N PHE A 102 9.31 -7.04 -16.73
CA PHE A 102 8.19 -6.24 -17.21
C PHE A 102 8.64 -4.88 -17.71
N ALA A 103 9.48 -4.18 -16.95
CA ALA A 103 9.98 -2.88 -17.33
C ALA A 103 11.43 -2.65 -16.88
N LYS A 104 12.20 -1.96 -17.73
CA LYS A 104 13.49 -1.37 -17.40
C LYS A 104 13.43 0.11 -17.75
N ILE A 105 13.27 0.96 -16.74
CA ILE A 105 13.01 2.39 -16.93
C ILE A 105 14.30 3.12 -17.30
N ASN A 106 14.27 3.84 -18.41
CA ASN A 106 15.39 4.68 -18.83
C ASN A 106 15.14 6.15 -18.42
N PRO A 107 15.93 6.70 -17.48
CA PRO A 107 15.73 8.07 -17.00
C PRO A 107 15.96 9.15 -18.08
N SER A 108 16.64 8.81 -19.18
CA SER A 108 16.91 9.76 -20.28
C SER A 108 15.75 9.91 -21.26
N THR A 109 14.75 9.04 -21.20
CA THR A 109 13.61 9.02 -22.12
C THR A 109 12.27 9.17 -21.42
N LEU A 110 12.25 9.74 -20.20
CA LEU A 110 11.02 9.99 -19.47
C LEU A 110 10.17 11.03 -20.22
N PRO A 111 8.83 10.83 -20.29
CA PRO A 111 7.94 11.75 -20.99
C PRO A 111 7.76 13.08 -20.25
N GLY A 112 8.06 13.14 -18.96
CA GLY A 112 7.96 14.32 -18.12
C GLY A 112 9.08 14.39 -17.08
N ALA A 113 9.04 15.43 -16.23
CA ALA A 113 10.08 15.65 -15.24
C ALA A 113 10.01 14.62 -14.10
N CYS A 114 11.18 14.05 -13.78
CA CYS A 114 11.42 13.34 -12.51
C CYS A 114 12.72 13.94 -11.91
N PRO A 115 12.62 14.96 -11.06
CA PRO A 115 13.71 15.91 -10.79
C PRO A 115 15.00 15.26 -10.27
N GLY A 116 14.89 14.21 -9.47
CA GLY A 116 16.07 13.49 -8.95
C GLY A 116 16.50 12.31 -9.81
N GLY A 117 15.70 11.89 -10.79
CA GLY A 117 15.93 10.67 -11.58
C GLY A 117 15.07 9.51 -11.15
N VAL A 118 15.52 8.28 -11.37
CA VAL A 118 14.77 7.04 -11.14
C VAL A 118 15.47 6.18 -10.08
N GLY A 119 14.73 5.84 -9.04
CA GLY A 119 15.02 4.84 -8.02
C GLY A 119 13.70 4.30 -7.51
N LEU A 120 13.30 3.10 -7.93
CA LEU A 120 11.95 2.56 -7.73
C LEU A 120 11.68 2.22 -6.26
N THR A 121 10.49 2.59 -5.77
CA THR A 121 10.13 2.43 -4.35
C THR A 121 9.08 1.34 -4.14
N THR A 122 8.61 1.19 -2.91
CA THR A 122 7.50 0.32 -2.52
C THR A 122 6.19 0.74 -3.21
N ALA A 123 6.04 2.03 -3.53
CA ALA A 123 4.87 2.57 -4.23
C ALA A 123 4.69 1.92 -5.60
N LEU A 124 3.84 0.91 -5.70
CA LEU A 124 3.56 0.16 -6.92
C LEU A 124 2.10 -0.27 -6.95
N VAL A 125 1.38 0.09 -8.00
CA VAL A 125 0.01 -0.38 -8.24
C VAL A 125 -0.20 -0.76 -9.70
N VAL A 126 -1.05 -1.75 -9.94
CA VAL A 126 -1.54 -2.15 -11.27
C VAL A 126 -3.03 -1.86 -11.33
N LEU A 127 -3.44 -1.01 -12.25
CA LEU A 127 -4.83 -0.65 -12.43
C LEU A 127 -5.58 -1.68 -13.29
N LYS A 128 -6.89 -1.80 -13.10
CA LYS A 128 -7.77 -2.70 -13.88
C LYS A 128 -7.69 -2.46 -15.39
N THR A 129 -7.33 -1.26 -15.78
CA THR A 129 -7.14 -0.84 -17.17
C THR A 129 -5.77 -1.20 -17.75
N GLY A 130 -4.89 -1.84 -16.96
CA GLY A 130 -3.54 -2.25 -17.37
C GLY A 130 -2.46 -1.18 -17.26
N TRP A 131 -2.76 -0.02 -16.70
CA TRP A 131 -1.73 0.96 -16.37
C TRP A 131 -1.01 0.55 -15.08
N VAL A 132 0.30 0.69 -15.07
CA VAL A 132 1.14 0.47 -13.89
C VAL A 132 1.67 1.81 -13.42
N ILE A 133 1.56 2.09 -12.12
CA ILE A 133 2.10 3.33 -11.54
C ILE A 133 3.11 2.95 -10.47
N VAL A 134 4.33 3.51 -10.56
CA VAL A 134 5.41 3.24 -9.61
C VAL A 134 6.04 4.53 -9.11
N GLY A 135 6.40 4.56 -7.84
CA GLY A 135 7.10 5.67 -7.20
C GLY A 135 8.61 5.63 -7.48
N SER A 136 9.21 6.81 -7.43
CA SER A 136 10.65 7.00 -7.50
C SER A 136 11.11 7.89 -6.34
N LEU A 137 12.14 7.43 -5.60
CA LEU A 137 12.88 8.18 -4.60
C LEU A 137 14.38 7.99 -4.88
N PRO A 138 14.94 8.79 -5.81
CA PRO A 138 16.27 8.56 -6.33
C PRO A 138 17.37 9.13 -5.46
N THR A 139 18.54 8.49 -5.54
CA THR A 139 19.81 9.02 -5.03
C THR A 139 20.84 9.11 -6.16
N LYS A 140 21.96 9.80 -5.89
CA LYS A 140 23.09 9.83 -6.80
C LYS A 140 24.06 8.68 -6.54
N ASP A 141 24.25 8.29 -5.29
CA ASP A 141 25.34 7.41 -4.83
C ASP A 141 24.89 6.35 -3.80
N GLY A 142 23.59 6.16 -3.64
CA GLY A 142 23.04 5.21 -2.67
C GLY A 142 22.90 5.75 -1.25
N THR A 143 23.27 7.01 -1.00
CA THR A 143 23.18 7.60 0.33
C THR A 143 22.02 8.55 0.47
N ALA A 144 21.44 8.62 1.68
CA ALA A 144 20.37 9.55 1.99
C ALA A 144 20.76 11.03 1.81
N ALA A 145 22.05 11.36 1.93
CA ALA A 145 22.55 12.72 1.74
C ALA A 145 22.38 13.21 0.28
N THR A 146 22.31 12.30 -0.67
CA THR A 146 22.13 12.61 -2.10
C THR A 146 20.71 12.34 -2.60
N ALA A 147 19.79 11.94 -1.73
CA ALA A 147 18.40 11.74 -2.08
C ALA A 147 17.77 13.05 -2.56
N ARG A 148 16.98 12.96 -3.63
CA ARG A 148 16.31 14.10 -4.28
C ARG A 148 14.86 13.81 -4.54
N ALA A 149 14.11 14.89 -4.78
CA ALA A 149 12.70 14.79 -5.13
C ALA A 149 12.49 13.85 -6.32
N GLY A 150 11.65 12.86 -6.11
CA GLY A 150 11.27 11.88 -7.11
C GLY A 150 9.98 12.24 -7.84
N CYS A 151 9.27 11.22 -8.30
CA CYS A 151 8.06 11.32 -9.09
C CYS A 151 7.24 10.04 -8.99
N LEU A 152 6.05 10.02 -9.60
CA LEU A 152 5.35 8.80 -9.96
C LEU A 152 5.48 8.60 -11.48
N LEU A 153 5.83 7.40 -11.88
CA LEU A 153 5.98 6.99 -13.29
C LEU A 153 4.78 6.15 -13.68
N VAL A 154 4.14 6.50 -14.79
CA VAL A 154 3.03 5.73 -15.37
C VAL A 154 3.55 4.91 -16.53
N LEU A 155 3.36 3.60 -16.47
CA LEU A 155 3.75 2.68 -17.52
C LEU A 155 2.51 2.09 -18.20
N SER A 156 2.63 1.83 -19.50
CA SER A 156 1.65 1.05 -20.24
C SER A 156 1.71 -0.43 -19.84
N SER A 157 0.73 -1.21 -20.27
CA SER A 157 0.73 -2.67 -20.12
C SER A 157 1.86 -3.40 -20.85
N LEU A 158 2.67 -2.69 -21.64
CA LEU A 158 3.89 -3.18 -22.30
C LEU A 158 5.18 -2.71 -21.59
N GLY A 159 5.09 -2.22 -20.35
CA GLY A 159 6.24 -1.76 -19.56
C GLY A 159 6.89 -0.45 -20.04
N VAL A 160 6.25 0.30 -20.95
CA VAL A 160 6.76 1.56 -21.48
C VAL A 160 6.28 2.73 -20.63
N THR A 161 7.22 3.57 -20.13
CA THR A 161 6.86 4.81 -19.40
C THR A 161 6.22 5.82 -20.35
N VAL A 162 5.00 6.25 -20.05
CA VAL A 162 4.16 7.09 -20.92
C VAL A 162 3.74 8.41 -20.29
N GLU A 163 3.84 8.54 -18.96
CA GLU A 163 3.51 9.77 -18.25
C GLU A 163 4.33 9.86 -16.95
N THR A 164 4.48 11.06 -16.38
CA THR A 164 5.23 11.33 -15.15
C THR A 164 4.51 12.37 -14.32
N PHE A 165 4.13 12.02 -13.09
CA PHE A 165 3.58 12.98 -12.13
C PHE A 165 4.68 13.44 -11.18
N SER A 166 4.98 14.73 -11.17
CA SER A 166 6.06 15.31 -10.35
C SER A 166 5.69 16.68 -9.80
N GLY A 167 6.62 17.28 -9.06
CA GLY A 167 6.43 18.59 -8.43
C GLY A 167 5.66 18.51 -7.11
N SER A 168 5.79 19.58 -6.31
CA SER A 168 5.18 19.64 -4.96
C SER A 168 3.67 19.36 -5.03
N PRO A 169 3.14 18.55 -4.08
CA PRO A 169 3.79 17.95 -2.91
C PRO A 169 4.37 16.53 -3.14
N ILE A 170 4.51 16.04 -4.38
CA ILE A 170 5.21 14.77 -4.65
C ILE A 170 6.70 15.01 -4.54
N ASN A 171 7.38 14.42 -3.57
CA ASN A 171 8.83 14.53 -3.50
C ASN A 171 9.58 13.24 -3.15
N GLY A 172 9.06 12.42 -2.27
CA GLY A 172 9.65 11.12 -1.92
C GLY A 172 8.57 10.07 -1.72
N PRO A 173 7.90 9.62 -2.79
CA PRO A 173 6.86 8.58 -2.67
C PRO A 173 7.49 7.30 -2.14
N TRP A 174 7.01 6.85 -0.95
CA TRP A 174 7.51 5.64 -0.32
C TRP A 174 6.63 4.45 -0.68
N ASP A 175 5.34 4.51 -0.39
CA ASP A 175 4.35 3.48 -0.72
C ASP A 175 3.08 4.09 -1.31
N MET A 176 2.24 3.25 -1.93
CA MET A 176 1.03 3.67 -2.61
C MET A 176 -0.02 2.58 -2.62
N THR A 177 -1.28 2.97 -2.41
CA THR A 177 -2.45 2.15 -2.71
C THR A 177 -3.43 2.93 -3.60
N ALA A 178 -4.39 2.24 -4.22
CA ALA A 178 -5.34 2.85 -5.14
C ALA A 178 -6.79 2.44 -4.86
N PHE A 179 -7.71 3.38 -4.96
CA PHE A 179 -9.11 3.11 -5.25
C PHE A 179 -9.32 3.19 -6.76
N ASP A 180 -9.53 2.04 -7.39
CA ASP A 180 -9.64 1.93 -8.85
C ASP A 180 -11.10 1.76 -9.27
N GLY A 181 -11.71 2.84 -9.76
CA GLY A 181 -13.05 2.90 -10.35
C GLY A 181 -13.08 2.65 -11.87
N GLY A 182 -11.97 2.24 -12.47
CA GLY A 182 -11.84 2.03 -13.91
C GLY A 182 -11.45 3.31 -14.66
N THR A 183 -12.39 4.21 -14.94
CA THR A 183 -12.12 5.49 -15.62
C THR A 183 -11.66 6.62 -14.70
N SER A 184 -11.81 6.43 -13.40
CA SER A 184 -11.35 7.34 -12.34
C SER A 184 -10.62 6.56 -11.27
N VAL A 185 -9.49 7.08 -10.80
CA VAL A 185 -8.64 6.46 -9.78
C VAL A 185 -8.27 7.48 -8.73
N SER A 186 -8.29 7.07 -7.46
CA SER A 186 -7.67 7.84 -6.38
C SER A 186 -6.45 7.07 -5.88
N LEU A 187 -5.26 7.61 -6.08
CA LEU A 187 -4.03 7.11 -5.49
C LEU A 187 -3.85 7.71 -4.10
N PHE A 188 -3.36 6.91 -3.17
CA PHE A 188 -2.95 7.35 -1.84
C PHE A 188 -1.47 7.05 -1.68
N VAL A 189 -0.65 8.09 -1.46
CA VAL A 189 0.80 8.03 -1.52
C VAL A 189 1.40 8.62 -0.26
N THR A 190 2.29 7.87 0.40
CA THR A 190 3.13 8.40 1.48
C THR A 190 4.35 9.11 0.89
N ASN A 191 4.69 10.29 1.42
CA ASN A 191 5.83 11.09 0.99
C ASN A 191 6.73 11.42 2.17
N VAL A 192 7.99 10.97 2.11
CA VAL A 192 8.92 11.00 3.24
C VAL A 192 10.09 11.97 3.09
N LEU A 193 10.30 12.61 1.92
CA LEU A 193 11.51 13.38 1.66
C LEU A 193 11.41 14.88 2.05
N ASN A 194 10.41 15.27 2.82
CA ASN A 194 10.17 16.66 3.23
C ASN A 194 11.17 17.10 4.33
N GLY A 195 12.30 17.71 3.96
CA GLY A 195 13.27 18.28 4.91
C GLY A 195 14.21 17.28 5.59
N VAL A 196 13.99 15.95 5.45
CA VAL A 196 14.77 14.91 6.16
C VAL A 196 16.26 14.91 5.79
N VAL A 197 16.60 15.20 4.53
CA VAL A 197 18.01 15.26 4.08
C VAL A 197 18.74 16.39 4.80
N ALA A 198 18.14 17.55 4.91
CA ALA A 198 18.71 18.69 5.65
C ALA A 198 18.82 18.43 7.16
N ALA A 199 17.93 17.59 7.70
CA ALA A 199 17.92 17.22 9.12
C ALA A 199 19.01 16.20 9.52
N LYS A 200 19.74 15.61 8.55
CA LYS A 200 20.93 14.76 8.79
C LYS A 200 20.70 13.66 9.84
N GLY A 201 19.62 12.89 9.72
CA GLY A 201 19.27 11.80 10.64
C GLY A 201 18.40 12.20 11.83
N GLN A 202 18.20 13.51 12.07
CA GLN A 202 17.23 13.96 13.07
C GLN A 202 15.81 13.77 12.57
N VAL A 203 14.89 13.45 13.49
CA VAL A 203 13.47 13.34 13.17
C VAL A 203 12.89 14.71 12.90
N VAL A 204 12.15 14.84 11.81
CA VAL A 204 11.33 16.01 11.46
C VAL A 204 9.88 15.56 11.23
N ASN A 205 8.92 16.37 11.67
CA ASN A 205 7.49 16.08 11.53
C ASN A 205 6.92 16.75 10.28
N THR A 206 7.40 16.34 9.11
CA THR A 206 7.08 17.01 7.84
C THR A 206 6.62 16.06 6.75
N ALA A 207 6.64 14.74 7.01
CA ALA A 207 6.16 13.78 6.04
C ALA A 207 4.64 13.86 5.87
N THR A 208 4.15 13.48 4.70
CA THR A 208 2.76 13.69 4.29
C THR A 208 2.17 12.45 3.67
N VAL A 209 0.83 12.40 3.64
CA VAL A 209 0.05 11.45 2.86
C VAL A 209 -0.77 12.23 1.83
N LEU A 210 -0.64 11.86 0.56
CA LEU A 210 -1.34 12.50 -0.55
C LEU A 210 -2.49 11.62 -1.04
N ARG A 211 -3.57 12.26 -1.47
CA ARG A 211 -4.52 11.70 -2.42
C ARG A 211 -4.31 12.39 -3.77
N ILE A 212 -4.13 11.60 -4.83
CA ILE A 212 -4.00 12.07 -6.21
C ILE A 212 -5.15 11.46 -7.01
N ASN A 213 -6.04 12.29 -7.52
CA ASN A 213 -7.15 11.82 -8.36
C ASN A 213 -6.73 11.84 -9.83
N LEU A 214 -6.96 10.74 -10.51
CA LEU A 214 -6.65 10.54 -11.91
C LEU A 214 -7.94 10.31 -12.71
N ALA A 215 -7.96 10.79 -13.95
CA ALA A 215 -8.92 10.35 -14.96
C ALA A 215 -8.18 9.49 -16.00
N ILE A 216 -8.86 8.45 -16.49
CA ILE A 216 -8.34 7.52 -17.49
C ILE A 216 -9.28 7.56 -18.70
N PRO A 217 -9.03 8.43 -19.70
CA PRO A 217 -9.81 8.45 -20.94
C PRO A 217 -9.54 7.17 -21.74
N ALA A 218 -10.56 6.71 -22.46
CA ALA A 218 -10.43 5.50 -23.28
C ALA A 218 -9.23 5.59 -24.25
N GLY A 219 -8.35 4.59 -24.19
CA GLY A 219 -7.17 4.49 -25.04
C GLY A 219 -6.07 5.53 -24.79
N LYS A 220 -6.13 6.27 -23.66
CA LYS A 220 -5.12 7.25 -23.30
C LYS A 220 -4.54 6.97 -21.92
N PRO A 221 -3.31 7.43 -21.64
CA PRO A 221 -2.72 7.33 -20.31
C PRO A 221 -3.56 8.05 -19.25
N PRO A 222 -3.48 7.61 -17.97
CA PRO A 222 -4.00 8.36 -16.84
C PRO A 222 -3.42 9.77 -16.81
N HIS A 223 -4.25 10.76 -16.52
CA HIS A 223 -3.79 12.12 -16.25
C HIS A 223 -4.30 12.60 -14.89
N GLU A 224 -3.52 13.44 -14.25
CA GLU A 224 -3.85 14.00 -12.95
C GLU A 224 -4.97 15.03 -13.07
N VAL A 225 -6.00 14.89 -12.21
CA VAL A 225 -7.11 15.84 -12.08
C VAL A 225 -6.90 16.77 -10.88
N SER A 226 -6.44 16.21 -9.76
CA SER A 226 -6.18 16.95 -8.53
C SER A 226 -5.27 16.19 -7.59
N ARG A 227 -4.58 16.93 -6.71
CA ARG A 227 -3.86 16.39 -5.57
C ARG A 227 -4.23 17.09 -4.28
N THR A 228 -4.33 16.34 -3.20
CA THR A 228 -4.70 16.85 -1.88
C THR A 228 -3.81 16.21 -0.82
N ILE A 229 -3.23 17.02 0.07
CA ILE A 229 -2.57 16.51 1.26
C ILE A 229 -3.66 16.13 2.27
N ILE A 230 -3.80 14.85 2.57
CA ILE A 230 -4.81 14.30 3.48
C ILE A 230 -4.24 13.90 4.84
N GLY A 231 -2.91 13.82 4.96
CA GLY A 231 -2.18 13.61 6.21
C GLY A 231 -0.92 14.48 6.25
N THR A 232 -0.59 15.04 7.41
CA THR A 232 0.58 15.89 7.67
C THR A 232 1.22 15.54 8.99
N ASP A 233 2.38 16.15 9.26
CA ASP A 233 3.06 16.11 10.55
C ASP A 233 3.54 14.71 10.97
N PHE A 234 3.59 13.76 10.03
CA PHE A 234 4.18 12.47 10.30
C PHE A 234 5.70 12.61 10.54
N PRO A 235 6.25 11.92 11.55
CA PRO A 235 7.68 11.91 11.77
C PRO A 235 8.41 11.18 10.65
N ALA A 236 9.53 11.73 10.21
CA ALA A 236 10.41 11.09 9.23
C ALA A 236 11.87 11.42 9.52
N ARG A 237 12.78 10.57 9.10
CA ARG A 237 14.23 10.79 9.15
C ARG A 237 14.95 10.03 8.05
N THR A 238 16.16 10.43 7.74
CA THR A 238 17.06 9.58 6.95
C THR A 238 17.46 8.35 7.77
N ASP A 239 17.62 7.22 7.08
CA ASP A 239 17.96 5.94 7.67
C ASP A 239 19.04 5.25 6.82
N PRO A 240 20.14 4.74 7.40
CA PRO A 240 21.20 4.07 6.65
C PRO A 240 20.71 2.77 5.96
N SER A 241 19.75 2.05 6.56
CA SER A 241 19.28 0.76 6.05
C SER A 241 18.17 0.90 5.03
N ALA A 242 17.26 1.88 5.22
CA ALA A 242 16.06 2.05 4.39
C ALA A 242 16.00 3.40 3.65
N LEU A 243 17.15 4.10 3.53
CA LEU A 243 17.33 5.44 2.96
C LEU A 243 16.57 6.53 3.73
N VAL A 244 15.25 6.42 3.79
CA VAL A 244 14.34 7.32 4.54
C VAL A 244 13.21 6.50 5.11
N ILE A 245 12.89 6.69 6.39
CA ILE A 245 11.71 6.12 7.04
C ILE A 245 10.79 7.23 7.55
N GLY A 246 9.50 6.93 7.60
CA GLY A 246 8.45 7.87 8.01
C GLY A 246 7.09 7.18 8.01
N PRO A 247 6.03 7.80 7.49
CA PRO A 247 4.83 7.06 7.07
C PRO A 247 5.21 6.22 5.85
N THR A 248 5.08 4.91 5.97
CA THR A 248 5.53 3.94 4.97
C THR A 248 4.32 3.29 4.30
N GLY A 249 4.00 2.03 4.61
CA GLY A 249 2.93 1.28 3.98
C GLY A 249 1.55 1.92 4.13
N VAL A 250 0.72 1.79 3.09
CA VAL A 250 -0.66 2.29 3.08
C VAL A 250 -1.65 1.28 2.52
N GLY A 251 -2.83 1.20 3.14
CA GLY A 251 -3.94 0.35 2.67
C GLY A 251 -5.29 1.04 2.85
N LEU A 252 -6.12 1.00 1.82
CA LEU A 252 -7.47 1.56 1.85
C LEU A 252 -8.49 0.46 2.16
N SER A 253 -9.26 0.66 3.22
CA SER A 253 -10.37 -0.23 3.56
C SER A 253 -11.64 0.06 2.74
N ASN A 254 -12.54 -0.91 2.70
CA ASN A 254 -13.80 -0.80 1.95
C ASN A 254 -14.72 0.33 2.47
N ASP A 255 -14.57 0.75 3.72
CA ASP A 255 -15.31 1.88 4.32
C ASP A 255 -14.65 3.25 4.07
N GLY A 256 -13.58 3.30 3.28
CA GLY A 256 -12.89 4.53 2.87
C GLY A 256 -11.94 5.11 3.92
N LYS A 257 -11.55 4.34 4.94
CA LYS A 257 -10.42 4.69 5.81
C LYS A 257 -9.11 4.28 5.14
N LEU A 258 -8.14 5.18 5.16
CA LEU A 258 -6.78 4.86 4.77
C LEU A 258 -5.97 4.54 6.03
N TYR A 259 -5.44 3.34 6.10
CA TYR A 259 -4.50 2.95 7.14
C TYR A 259 -3.07 3.25 6.69
N VAL A 260 -2.24 3.69 7.63
CA VAL A 260 -0.85 4.12 7.40
C VAL A 260 0.05 3.45 8.44
N ALA A 261 1.08 2.78 7.99
CA ALA A 261 2.17 2.32 8.83
C ALA A 261 3.04 3.53 9.21
N ASP A 262 2.93 3.98 10.45
CA ASP A 262 3.76 5.06 11.00
C ASP A 262 4.94 4.44 11.74
N THR A 263 6.00 4.18 10.97
CA THR A 263 7.16 3.36 11.36
C THR A 263 7.85 3.90 12.61
N LEU A 264 8.13 5.20 12.65
CA LEU A 264 8.87 5.82 13.77
C LEU A 264 8.08 5.86 15.06
N GLU A 265 6.75 5.86 14.97
CA GLU A 265 5.87 5.84 16.14
C GLU A 265 5.43 4.43 16.56
N ASN A 266 5.90 3.38 15.84
CA ASN A 266 5.50 2.00 16.07
C ASN A 266 3.98 1.83 16.15
N ARG A 267 3.25 2.38 15.15
CA ARG A 267 1.78 2.36 15.15
C ARG A 267 1.19 2.18 13.75
N ILE A 268 -0.06 1.79 13.74
CA ILE A 268 -0.96 1.92 12.60
C ILE A 268 -1.84 3.13 12.86
N ALA A 269 -1.79 4.11 11.97
CA ALA A 269 -2.68 5.27 11.97
C ALA A 269 -3.83 5.09 10.98
N ALA A 270 -4.97 5.76 11.19
CA ALA A 270 -6.09 5.80 10.26
C ALA A 270 -6.44 7.24 9.88
N ILE A 271 -6.57 7.50 8.59
CA ILE A 271 -7.10 8.73 8.03
C ILE A 271 -8.55 8.46 7.58
N PRO A 272 -9.57 8.92 8.31
CA PRO A 272 -10.96 8.65 7.97
C PRO A 272 -11.40 9.46 6.75
N ASN A 273 -12.38 8.92 6.00
CA ASN A 273 -12.97 9.55 4.81
C ASN A 273 -11.91 9.96 3.76
N ALA A 274 -10.91 9.10 3.53
CA ALA A 274 -9.75 9.42 2.72
C ALA A 274 -10.11 9.75 1.26
N LEU A 275 -11.14 9.10 0.70
CA LEU A 275 -11.62 9.34 -0.66
C LEU A 275 -12.16 10.76 -0.89
N ASN A 276 -12.77 11.37 0.13
CA ASN A 276 -13.48 12.64 -0.01
C ASN A 276 -12.91 13.77 0.87
N ARG A 277 -11.87 13.48 1.65
CA ARG A 277 -11.28 14.47 2.55
C ARG A 277 -10.67 15.65 1.77
N LEU A 278 -10.98 16.87 2.18
CA LEU A 278 -10.49 18.10 1.54
C LEU A 278 -9.29 18.72 2.29
N THR A 279 -9.08 18.34 3.55
CA THR A 279 -8.01 18.89 4.40
C THR A 279 -7.27 17.77 5.11
N SER A 280 -6.09 18.05 5.62
CA SER A 280 -5.29 17.08 6.39
C SER A 280 -6.02 16.58 7.66
N ALA A 281 -5.78 15.33 8.01
CA ALA A 281 -6.14 14.71 9.30
C ALA A 281 -5.00 14.80 10.33
N GLY A 282 -3.95 15.61 10.06
CA GLY A 282 -2.71 15.50 10.83
C GLY A 282 -2.10 14.12 10.64
N THR A 283 -1.61 13.50 11.71
CA THR A 283 -1.04 12.14 11.69
C THR A 283 -2.11 11.03 11.77
N GLY A 284 -3.40 11.37 11.62
CA GLY A 284 -4.50 10.41 11.74
C GLY A 284 -4.78 9.92 13.17
N LEU A 285 -5.78 9.04 13.29
CA LEU A 285 -6.16 8.39 14.55
C LEU A 285 -5.29 7.15 14.77
N THR A 286 -4.78 6.93 15.98
CA THR A 286 -4.08 5.69 16.31
C THR A 286 -5.08 4.53 16.38
N VAL A 287 -4.86 3.51 15.54
CA VAL A 287 -5.62 2.25 15.54
C VAL A 287 -4.97 1.26 16.51
N SER A 288 -3.68 1.00 16.34
CA SER A 288 -2.90 0.11 17.20
C SER A 288 -1.48 0.66 17.34
N ARG A 289 -0.85 0.40 18.47
CA ARG A 289 0.49 0.91 18.76
C ARG A 289 1.25 -0.05 19.65
N LYS A 290 2.55 -0.25 19.35
CA LYS A 290 3.42 -1.15 20.13
C LYS A 290 2.91 -2.60 20.14
N GLY A 291 3.17 -3.37 21.20
CA GLY A 291 2.86 -4.80 21.28
C GLY A 291 3.73 -5.56 20.28
N ALA A 292 3.10 -6.30 19.37
CA ALA A 292 3.79 -7.00 18.29
C ALA A 292 4.18 -6.08 17.12
N ILE A 293 3.67 -4.85 17.05
CA ILE A 293 4.06 -3.87 16.02
C ILE A 293 5.44 -3.31 16.37
N ASN A 294 6.42 -3.49 15.47
CA ASN A 294 7.80 -3.14 15.68
C ASN A 294 8.47 -2.63 14.39
N GLY A 295 8.42 -1.30 14.17
CA GLY A 295 8.87 -0.67 12.94
C GLY A 295 8.03 -1.11 11.73
N PRO A 296 6.69 -0.91 11.72
CA PRO A 296 5.84 -1.36 10.61
C PRO A 296 6.26 -0.65 9.32
N LEU A 297 6.46 -1.43 8.23
CA LEU A 297 6.89 -0.95 6.92
C LEU A 297 5.81 -1.16 5.87
N GLY A 298 5.66 -2.37 5.32
CA GLY A 298 4.59 -2.68 4.37
C GLY A 298 3.23 -2.77 5.07
N LEU A 299 2.15 -2.41 4.34
CA LEU A 299 0.79 -2.52 4.85
C LEU A 299 -0.17 -2.95 3.74
N ALA A 300 -1.03 -3.91 4.03
CA ALA A 300 -2.14 -4.28 3.15
C ALA A 300 -3.40 -4.60 3.96
N ILE A 301 -4.55 -4.56 3.30
CA ILE A 301 -5.84 -4.94 3.90
C ILE A 301 -6.16 -6.38 3.49
N ALA A 302 -6.38 -7.22 4.49
CA ALA A 302 -6.77 -8.61 4.31
C ALA A 302 -8.24 -8.74 3.84
N PRO A 303 -8.64 -9.86 3.23
CA PRO A 303 -10.02 -10.08 2.77
C PRO A 303 -11.08 -10.00 3.88
N ASN A 304 -10.73 -10.29 5.14
CA ASN A 304 -11.60 -10.14 6.30
C ASN A 304 -11.71 -8.68 6.80
N GLY A 305 -10.97 -7.74 6.18
CA GLY A 305 -10.93 -6.32 6.56
C GLY A 305 -9.86 -5.98 7.59
N ASP A 306 -9.11 -6.94 8.10
CA ASP A 306 -8.01 -6.72 9.03
C ASP A 306 -6.79 -6.11 8.31
N ILE A 307 -5.92 -5.49 9.09
CA ILE A 307 -4.74 -4.78 8.62
C ILE A 307 -3.53 -5.67 8.83
N LEU A 308 -2.81 -5.98 7.76
CA LEU A 308 -1.54 -6.69 7.81
C LEU A 308 -0.40 -5.70 7.72
N VAL A 309 0.61 -5.83 8.58
CA VAL A 309 1.85 -5.05 8.49
C VAL A 309 3.07 -5.96 8.61
N THR A 310 4.07 -5.71 7.78
CA THR A 310 5.41 -6.28 7.95
C THR A 310 6.22 -5.40 8.89
N ASN A 311 6.89 -6.02 9.86
CA ASN A 311 7.77 -5.32 10.77
C ASN A 311 9.20 -5.27 10.24
N GLY A 312 9.75 -4.08 10.08
CA GLY A 312 11.14 -3.89 9.65
C GLY A 312 12.18 -4.20 10.73
N ASN A 313 11.80 -4.30 12.02
CA ASN A 313 12.78 -4.48 13.09
C ASN A 313 12.92 -5.93 13.59
N ASP A 314 11.97 -6.83 13.26
CA ASP A 314 11.98 -8.20 13.82
C ASP A 314 11.50 -9.29 12.86
N GLY A 315 11.21 -8.95 11.60
CA GLY A 315 10.81 -9.92 10.57
C GLY A 315 9.44 -10.57 10.77
N ASN A 316 8.57 -9.95 11.55
CA ASN A 316 7.22 -10.45 11.78
C ASN A 316 6.21 -9.84 10.80
N LEU A 317 5.18 -10.61 10.48
CA LEU A 317 3.91 -10.17 9.91
C LEU A 317 2.87 -10.13 11.02
N VAL A 318 2.24 -8.98 11.21
CA VAL A 318 1.25 -8.75 12.28
C VAL A 318 -0.11 -8.46 11.66
N GLU A 319 -1.15 -9.17 12.14
CA GLU A 319 -2.54 -8.90 11.79
C GLU A 319 -3.22 -8.13 12.91
N THR A 320 -3.85 -7.02 12.55
CA THR A 320 -4.53 -6.11 13.48
C THR A 320 -5.95 -5.85 12.99
N THR A 321 -6.94 -5.99 13.85
CA THR A 321 -8.33 -5.67 13.51
C THR A 321 -8.52 -4.15 13.32
N PRO A 322 -9.56 -3.70 12.60
CA PRO A 322 -9.92 -2.28 12.52
C PRO A 322 -10.19 -1.59 13.87
N SER A 323 -10.49 -2.37 14.91
CA SER A 323 -10.64 -1.90 16.30
C SER A 323 -9.32 -1.78 17.07
N GLY A 324 -8.21 -2.24 16.50
CA GLY A 324 -6.86 -2.10 17.06
C GLY A 324 -6.32 -3.32 17.81
N SER A 325 -7.05 -4.43 17.85
CA SER A 325 -6.57 -5.68 18.48
C SER A 325 -5.59 -6.39 17.55
N GLN A 326 -4.39 -6.68 18.03
CA GLN A 326 -3.39 -7.50 17.35
C GLN A 326 -3.79 -8.97 17.53
N VAL A 327 -4.29 -9.63 16.51
CA VAL A 327 -4.96 -10.94 16.61
C VAL A 327 -4.13 -12.11 16.11
N ALA A 328 -3.10 -11.85 15.30
CA ALA A 328 -2.13 -12.88 14.89
C ALA A 328 -0.76 -12.27 14.62
N VAL A 329 0.27 -13.07 14.85
CA VAL A 329 1.68 -12.75 14.54
C VAL A 329 2.31 -13.98 13.91
N LYS A 330 3.01 -13.78 12.79
CA LYS A 330 3.82 -14.81 12.12
C LYS A 330 5.24 -14.29 11.96
N THR A 331 6.23 -15.02 12.44
CA THR A 331 7.63 -14.75 12.11
C THR A 331 7.89 -15.31 10.72
N ILE A 332 8.06 -14.42 9.74
CA ILE A 332 8.27 -14.78 8.33
C ILE A 332 9.74 -14.65 7.92
N GLU A 333 10.52 -13.85 8.64
CA GLU A 333 11.97 -13.77 8.48
C GLU A 333 12.64 -13.74 9.87
N PRO A 334 13.11 -14.89 10.38
CA PRO A 334 13.67 -14.97 11.73
C PRO A 334 14.94 -14.16 12.00
N SER A 335 15.74 -13.91 10.95
CA SER A 335 16.93 -13.04 11.03
C SER A 335 16.64 -11.56 10.83
N GLY A 336 15.45 -11.22 10.64
CA GLY A 336 14.70 -10.28 9.88
C GLY A 336 14.70 -8.82 10.21
N ALA A 337 15.72 -8.26 10.82
CA ALA A 337 15.77 -6.79 10.91
C ALA A 337 16.18 -6.17 9.56
N GLY A 338 15.27 -5.37 8.96
CA GLY A 338 15.55 -4.55 7.79
C GLY A 338 15.32 -5.22 6.43
N THR A 339 14.67 -6.38 6.37
CA THR A 339 14.55 -7.16 5.12
C THR A 339 13.15 -7.19 4.51
N LEU A 340 12.09 -6.87 5.29
CA LEU A 340 10.71 -6.95 4.86
C LEU A 340 10.17 -5.58 4.44
N PHE A 341 9.66 -5.49 3.21
CA PHE A 341 9.09 -4.25 2.67
C PHE A 341 7.64 -4.45 2.20
N GLY A 342 7.40 -4.44 0.90
CA GLY A 342 6.06 -4.53 0.35
C GLY A 342 5.39 -5.88 0.53
N LEU A 343 4.07 -5.88 0.60
CA LEU A 343 3.26 -7.10 0.62
C LEU A 343 2.01 -6.93 -0.23
N ALA A 344 1.50 -8.06 -0.73
CA ALA A 344 0.24 -8.14 -1.47
C ALA A 344 -0.55 -9.36 -1.02
N VAL A 345 -1.87 -9.21 -0.89
CA VAL A 345 -2.74 -10.21 -0.28
C VAL A 345 -3.65 -10.84 -1.33
N THR A 346 -3.75 -12.16 -1.30
CA THR A 346 -4.76 -12.95 -2.04
C THR A 346 -5.73 -13.59 -1.04
N ALA A 347 -6.77 -14.26 -1.54
CA ALA A 347 -7.66 -15.03 -0.67
C ALA A 347 -6.95 -16.20 0.06
N ASN A 348 -5.82 -16.69 -0.48
CA ASN A 348 -5.16 -17.91 -0.05
C ASN A 348 -3.73 -17.71 0.47
N GLY A 349 -3.27 -16.46 0.63
CA GLY A 349 -1.93 -16.22 1.12
C GLY A 349 -1.49 -14.78 1.00
N VAL A 350 -0.32 -14.51 1.54
CA VAL A 350 0.33 -13.19 1.55
C VAL A 350 1.66 -13.31 0.81
N TYR A 351 1.78 -12.63 -0.33
CA TYR A 351 3.05 -12.40 -0.99
C TYR A 351 3.78 -11.25 -0.31
N PHE A 352 5.05 -11.38 -0.10
CA PHE A 352 5.91 -10.31 0.42
C PHE A 352 7.30 -10.41 -0.21
N VAL A 353 8.06 -9.33 -0.12
CA VAL A 353 9.44 -9.30 -0.58
C VAL A 353 10.39 -9.26 0.60
N ASP A 354 11.45 -10.05 0.47
CA ASP A 354 12.57 -10.11 1.39
C ASP A 354 13.85 -9.63 0.65
N ASP A 355 14.39 -8.49 1.06
CA ASP A 355 15.61 -7.95 0.44
C ASP A 355 16.88 -8.66 0.91
N GLY A 356 16.85 -9.33 2.07
CA GLY A 356 17.95 -10.15 2.56
C GLY A 356 18.30 -11.31 1.64
N THR A 357 17.26 -11.91 1.03
CA THR A 357 17.41 -13.01 0.03
C THR A 357 17.17 -12.55 -1.39
N ASN A 358 16.66 -11.33 -1.59
CA ASN A 358 16.22 -10.80 -2.88
C ASN A 358 15.17 -11.69 -3.55
N ALA A 359 14.18 -12.11 -2.77
CA ALA A 359 13.13 -13.02 -3.19
C ALA A 359 11.74 -12.40 -3.07
N LEU A 360 10.80 -12.95 -3.86
CA LEU A 360 9.39 -12.90 -3.63
C LEU A 360 8.99 -14.18 -2.91
N ASP A 361 8.40 -14.06 -1.74
CA ASP A 361 7.98 -15.15 -0.90
C ASP A 361 6.46 -15.18 -0.73
N LEU A 362 5.93 -16.33 -0.34
CA LEU A 362 4.51 -16.57 -0.09
C LEU A 362 4.33 -17.28 1.26
N LEU A 363 3.54 -16.65 2.14
CA LEU A 363 2.96 -17.26 3.32
C LEU A 363 1.57 -17.80 2.98
N HIS A 364 1.35 -19.12 3.14
CA HIS A 364 0.07 -19.78 2.80
C HIS A 364 -0.26 -20.97 3.70
#